data_0f123ff7feab76e64e51f3585d0236de
#
_entry.id   0f123ff7feab76e64e51f3585d0236de
#
_cell.length_a   1.000
_cell.length_b   1.000
_cell.length_c   1.000
_cell.angle_alpha   90.00
_cell.angle_beta   90.00
_cell.angle_gamma   90.00
#
_symmetry.space_group_name_H-M   'P 1'
#
loop_
_entity.id
_entity.type
_entity.pdbx_description
1 polymer ?
#
loop_
_entity_poly.entity_id
_entity_poly.type
_entity_poly.pdbx_seq_one_letter_code
_entity_poly.pdbx_strand_id
1 'polypeptide(L)'
;MLTYKAMYKFLDQGVHAEVLDFPGTITSGATLEEARRLLASALVDMAETNLLRGEPLPQPDPSCTDPEADLEEPIHLLLTAASRVRIVPRASAPGNGGTYSDT
;
A
#
# COMPACT_ATOMS: atom_id res chain seq x y z
N MET A 1 3.02 -7.48 10.55
CA MET A 1 2.15 -7.50 9.35
C MET A 1 0.81 -6.86 9.68
N LEU A 2 0.36 -5.98 8.81
CA LEU A 2 -0.96 -5.37 8.94
C LEU A 2 -1.89 -5.97 7.90
N THR A 3 -3.15 -6.19 8.27
CA THR A 3 -4.13 -6.75 7.35
C THR A 3 -5.25 -5.75 7.16
N TYR A 4 -5.40 -5.28 5.92
CA TYR A 4 -6.44 -4.35 5.52
C TYR A 4 -7.49 -5.09 4.71
N LYS A 5 -8.50 -4.37 4.24
CA LYS A 5 -9.58 -4.97 3.46
C LYS A 5 -9.55 -4.45 2.02
N ALA A 6 -9.31 -5.34 1.09
CA ALA A 6 -9.42 -5.05 -0.33
C ALA A 6 -10.86 -5.21 -0.79
N MET A 7 -11.27 -4.37 -1.72
CA MET A 7 -12.59 -4.39 -2.30
C MET A 7 -12.47 -4.30 -3.82
N TYR A 8 -13.31 -5.06 -4.53
CA TYR A 8 -13.31 -5.09 -5.99
C TYR A 8 -14.70 -4.92 -6.54
N LYS A 9 -14.81 -4.14 -7.61
CA LYS A 9 -16.06 -3.99 -8.37
C LYS A 9 -15.78 -4.40 -9.81
N PHE A 10 -16.61 -5.30 -10.33
CA PHE A 10 -16.47 -5.81 -11.69
C PHE A 10 -17.26 -4.90 -12.61
N LEU A 11 -16.56 -4.22 -13.51
CA LEU A 11 -17.14 -3.29 -14.45
C LEU A 11 -17.07 -3.88 -15.86
N ASP A 12 -17.80 -3.26 -16.80
CA ASP A 12 -17.79 -3.76 -18.17
C ASP A 12 -16.40 -3.74 -18.79
N GLN A 13 -15.55 -2.83 -18.37
CA GLN A 13 -14.24 -2.63 -18.98
C GLN A 13 -13.09 -2.96 -18.04
N GLY A 14 -13.34 -3.71 -16.97
CA GLY A 14 -12.28 -4.08 -16.06
C GLY A 14 -12.74 -4.19 -14.64
N VAL A 15 -11.78 -4.14 -13.72
CA VAL A 15 -12.03 -4.33 -12.31
C VAL A 15 -11.48 -3.14 -11.55
N HIS A 16 -12.35 -2.44 -10.82
CA HIS A 16 -11.96 -1.38 -9.91
C HIS A 16 -11.58 -2.00 -8.57
N ALA A 17 -10.48 -1.54 -7.96
CA ALA A 17 -9.99 -2.09 -6.70
C ALA A 17 -9.60 -0.97 -5.74
N GLU A 18 -9.82 -1.22 -4.45
CA GLU A 18 -9.60 -0.22 -3.43
C GLU A 18 -9.29 -0.91 -2.10
N VAL A 19 -8.41 -0.31 -1.28
CA VAL A 19 -8.22 -0.76 0.10
C VAL A 19 -9.09 0.14 0.97
N LEU A 20 -10.16 -0.42 1.50
CA LEU A 20 -11.21 0.37 2.17
C LEU A 20 -10.70 1.10 3.40
N ASP A 21 -9.82 0.47 4.17
CA ASP A 21 -9.30 1.06 5.41
C ASP A 21 -7.89 1.63 5.25
N PHE A 22 -7.47 1.88 4.01
CA PHE A 22 -6.27 2.66 3.73
C PHE A 22 -6.63 3.69 2.66
N PRO A 23 -7.15 4.85 3.06
CA PRO A 23 -7.69 5.85 2.12
C PRO A 23 -6.68 6.26 1.05
N GLY A 24 -7.15 6.36 -0.18
CA GLY A 24 -6.32 6.76 -1.30
C GLY A 24 -5.66 5.61 -2.06
N THR A 25 -5.78 4.39 -1.56
CA THR A 25 -5.20 3.21 -2.22
C THR A 25 -6.22 2.63 -3.17
N ILE A 26 -6.15 3.07 -4.43
CA ILE A 26 -7.14 2.76 -5.46
C ILE A 26 -6.40 2.40 -6.73
N THR A 27 -6.90 1.41 -7.45
CA THR A 27 -6.35 1.05 -8.74
C THR A 27 -7.43 0.40 -9.60
N SER A 28 -7.07 0.03 -10.83
CA SER A 28 -7.94 -0.75 -11.70
C SER A 28 -7.08 -1.68 -12.54
N GLY A 29 -7.67 -2.77 -12.98
CA GLY A 29 -7.00 -3.73 -13.84
C GLY A 29 -7.97 -4.28 -14.85
N ALA A 30 -7.45 -4.96 -15.86
CA ALA A 30 -8.30 -5.59 -16.88
C ALA A 30 -8.99 -6.83 -16.33
N THR A 31 -8.36 -7.50 -15.35
CA THR A 31 -8.90 -8.71 -14.73
C THR A 31 -8.77 -8.59 -13.22
N LEU A 32 -9.46 -9.48 -12.51
CA LEU A 32 -9.35 -9.53 -11.06
C LEU A 32 -7.91 -9.82 -10.62
N GLU A 33 -7.24 -10.74 -11.31
CA GLU A 33 -5.87 -11.09 -10.97
C GLU A 33 -4.94 -9.89 -11.12
N GLU A 34 -5.10 -9.15 -12.22
CA GLU A 34 -4.30 -7.95 -12.43
C GLU A 34 -4.62 -6.89 -11.38
N ALA A 35 -5.90 -6.70 -11.07
CA ALA A 35 -6.31 -5.73 -10.07
C ALA A 35 -5.73 -6.07 -8.71
N ARG A 36 -5.71 -7.35 -8.34
CA ARG A 36 -5.09 -7.78 -7.09
C ARG A 36 -3.60 -7.44 -7.03
N ARG A 37 -2.90 -7.73 -8.11
CA ARG A 37 -1.46 -7.46 -8.19
C ARG A 37 -1.17 -5.97 -8.10
N LEU A 38 -1.93 -5.17 -8.84
CA LEU A 38 -1.74 -3.73 -8.85
C LEU A 38 -2.13 -3.10 -7.50
N LEU A 39 -3.18 -3.63 -6.86
CA LEU A 39 -3.59 -3.10 -5.57
C LEU A 39 -2.54 -3.39 -4.49
N ALA A 40 -1.92 -4.56 -4.53
CA ALA A 40 -0.85 -4.88 -3.59
C ALA A 40 0.33 -3.93 -3.76
N SER A 41 0.70 -3.62 -5.01
CA SER A 41 1.77 -2.65 -5.28
C SER A 41 1.37 -1.25 -4.80
N ALA A 42 0.14 -0.85 -5.05
CA ALA A 42 -0.33 0.48 -4.63
C ALA A 42 -0.32 0.60 -3.11
N LEU A 43 -0.68 -0.47 -2.39
CA LEU A 43 -0.67 -0.44 -0.93
C LEU A 43 0.75 -0.25 -0.40
N VAL A 44 1.72 -0.96 -0.96
CA VAL A 44 3.13 -0.80 -0.56
C VAL A 44 3.60 0.63 -0.82
N ASP A 45 3.28 1.17 -1.99
CA ASP A 45 3.69 2.53 -2.34
C ASP A 45 3.08 3.56 -1.39
N MET A 46 1.82 3.40 -1.04
CA MET A 46 1.16 4.31 -0.10
C MET A 46 1.76 4.22 1.29
N ALA A 47 2.06 3.00 1.75
CA ALA A 47 2.66 2.80 3.06
C ALA A 47 4.06 3.41 3.11
N GLU A 48 4.86 3.22 2.06
CA GLU A 48 6.20 3.81 2.00
C GLU A 48 6.12 5.33 2.00
N THR A 49 5.15 5.90 1.29
CA THR A 49 4.96 7.34 1.28
C THR A 49 4.65 7.88 2.67
N ASN A 50 3.77 7.19 3.41
CA ASN A 50 3.48 7.59 4.78
C ASN A 50 4.73 7.56 5.65
N LEU A 51 5.52 6.49 5.53
CA LEU A 51 6.74 6.36 6.33
C LEU A 51 7.76 7.44 6.01
N LEU A 52 7.90 7.77 4.72
CA LEU A 52 8.81 8.85 4.31
C LEU A 52 8.41 10.19 4.91
N ARG A 53 7.12 10.42 5.06
CA ARG A 53 6.60 11.66 5.63
C ARG A 53 6.55 11.64 7.14
N GLY A 54 6.91 10.54 7.77
CA GLY A 54 6.79 10.40 9.23
C GLY A 54 5.35 10.31 9.69
N GLU A 55 4.44 9.93 8.81
CA GLU A 55 3.01 9.80 9.12
C GLU A 55 2.71 8.37 9.52
N PRO A 56 1.81 8.16 10.48
CA PRO A 56 1.45 6.81 10.87
C PRO A 56 0.66 6.13 9.77
N LEU A 57 0.75 4.80 9.71
CA LEU A 57 -0.11 4.03 8.84
C LEU A 57 -1.52 3.98 9.43
N PRO A 58 -2.56 4.01 8.59
CA PRO A 58 -3.92 3.86 9.11
C PRO A 58 -4.08 2.56 9.89
N GLN A 59 -4.91 2.60 10.93
CA GLN A 59 -5.24 1.40 11.67
C GLN A 59 -6.19 0.55 10.85
N PRO A 60 -5.92 -0.75 10.69
CA PRO A 60 -6.87 -1.62 10.03
C PRO A 60 -8.22 -1.59 10.72
N ASP A 61 -9.29 -1.57 9.94
CA ASP A 61 -10.65 -1.49 10.46
C ASP A 61 -11.49 -2.57 9.77
N PRO A 62 -11.63 -3.75 10.40
CA PRO A 62 -12.37 -4.85 9.77
C PRO A 62 -13.85 -4.56 9.58
N SER A 63 -14.38 -3.50 10.20
CA SER A 63 -15.78 -3.12 10.00
C SER A 63 -16.01 -2.35 8.69
N CYS A 64 -14.95 -1.89 8.02
CA CYS A 64 -15.10 -1.22 6.74
C CYS A 64 -15.71 -2.17 5.72
N THR A 65 -16.70 -1.67 4.99
CA THR A 65 -17.33 -2.43 3.93
C THR A 65 -17.89 -1.47 2.89
N ASP A 66 -18.08 -1.97 1.69
CA ASP A 66 -18.72 -1.21 0.61
C ASP A 66 -19.89 -2.03 0.10
N PRO A 67 -21.14 -1.57 0.31
CA PRO A 67 -22.30 -2.36 -0.11
C PRO A 67 -22.36 -2.61 -1.61
N GLU A 68 -21.61 -1.85 -2.41
CA GLU A 68 -21.57 -2.05 -3.85
C GLU A 68 -20.42 -2.95 -4.31
N ALA A 69 -19.64 -3.47 -3.37
CA ALA A 69 -18.53 -4.34 -3.73
C ALA A 69 -19.04 -5.67 -4.26
N ASP A 70 -18.38 -6.18 -5.29
CA ASP A 70 -18.62 -7.53 -5.77
C ASP A 70 -17.81 -8.55 -5.00
N LEU A 71 -16.68 -8.11 -4.44
CA LEU A 71 -15.80 -8.99 -3.66
C LEU A 71 -15.07 -8.16 -2.61
N GLU A 72 -14.97 -8.67 -1.40
CA GLU A 72 -14.11 -8.13 -0.35
C GLU A 72 -13.25 -9.25 0.18
N GLU A 73 -11.98 -8.96 0.41
CA GLU A 73 -11.04 -9.98 0.89
C GLU A 73 -9.91 -9.30 1.66
N PRO A 74 -9.21 -10.03 2.54
CA PRO A 74 -8.05 -9.45 3.23
C PRO A 74 -6.93 -9.14 2.26
N ILE A 75 -6.19 -8.07 2.54
CA ILE A 75 -4.94 -7.76 1.86
C ILE A 75 -3.89 -7.46 2.92
N HIS A 76 -2.74 -8.12 2.79
CA HIS A 76 -1.71 -8.04 3.83
C HIS A 76 -0.61 -7.10 3.40
N LEU A 77 -0.23 -6.21 4.32
CA LEU A 77 0.90 -5.32 4.11
C LEU A 77 2.09 -5.86 4.89
N LEU A 78 3.16 -6.19 4.17
CA LEU A 78 4.37 -6.69 4.75
C LEU A 78 5.51 -5.76 4.36
N LEU A 79 6.05 -5.06 5.35
CA LEU A 79 7.18 -4.17 5.13
C LEU A 79 8.45 -4.88 5.58
N THR A 80 9.42 -4.92 4.70
CA THR A 80 10.69 -5.58 4.97
C THR A 80 11.77 -4.55 5.26
N ALA A 81 12.89 -5.02 5.78
CA ALA A 81 14.05 -4.16 5.98
C ALA A 81 14.51 -3.56 4.65
N ALA A 82 14.41 -4.31 3.56
CA ALA A 82 14.79 -3.81 2.26
C ALA A 82 13.92 -2.63 1.83
N SER A 83 12.61 -2.70 2.08
CA SER A 83 11.73 -1.58 1.79
C SER A 83 12.13 -0.34 2.56
N ARG A 84 12.42 -0.50 3.86
CA ARG A 84 12.82 0.63 4.66
C ARG A 84 14.14 1.23 4.23
N VAL A 85 15.07 0.39 3.78
CA VAL A 85 16.34 0.90 3.27
C VAL A 85 16.12 1.79 2.06
N ARG A 86 15.18 1.41 1.19
CA ARG A 86 14.89 2.23 0.02
C ARG A 86 14.34 3.60 0.37
N ILE A 87 13.58 3.70 1.45
CA ILE A 87 12.94 4.96 1.80
C ILE A 87 13.73 5.81 2.76
N VAL A 88 14.89 5.35 3.20
CA VAL A 88 15.75 6.17 4.04
C VAL A 88 16.81 6.78 3.16
N PRO A 89 16.55 7.90 2.62
CA PRO A 89 17.54 8.56 1.82
C PRO A 89 18.53 9.16 2.75
N ARG A 90 19.60 9.20 2.46
CA ARG A 90 20.34 9.85 3.24
C ARG A 90 20.47 11.04 3.03
N ALA A 91 20.17 11.36 3.05
CA ALA A 91 20.29 12.50 2.81
C ALA A 91 20.80 13.16 3.72
N SER A 92 20.90 13.12 4.02
CA SER A 92 21.16 13.75 4.90
C SER A 92 22.22 13.57 5.41
N ALA A 93 22.68 13.31 5.45
CA ALA A 93 23.57 13.24 5.97
C ALA A 93 24.51 13.71 5.88
N PRO A 94 24.96 14.04 6.24
CA PRO A 94 25.66 14.35 6.28
C PRO A 94 26.55 14.34 6.13
N GLY A 95 26.89 14.41 6.13
CA GLY A 95 27.33 14.28 6.08
C GLY A 95 28.01 13.86 6.37
N ASN A 96 28.22 13.50 6.62
CA ASN A 96 28.57 12.84 6.82
C ASN A 96 28.77 12.28 6.27
N GLY A 97 28.84 12.23 6.01
CA GLY A 97 28.69 11.69 5.49
C GLY A 97 28.87 10.96 5.18
N GLY A 98 29.01 10.60 4.98
CA GLY A 98 28.92 9.74 4.55
C GLY A 98 29.22 8.88 4.93
N THR A 99 29.45 8.63 5.52
CA THR A 99 29.57 7.86 5.88
C THR A 99 28.99 7.19 6.27
N TYR A 100 28.56 6.72 6.35
CA TYR A 100 27.94 5.95 6.59
C TYR A 100 27.55 5.19 5.84
N SER A 101 27.67 5.08 5.46
CA SER A 101 27.15 4.58 4.81
C SER A 101 26.58 3.90 4.61
N ASP A 102 26.51 3.72 4.57
CA ASP A 102 25.82 3.35 4.31
C ASP A 102 25.18 2.79 4.44
N THR A 103 25.25 2.68 4.52
CA THR A 103 24.54 2.38 4.69
C THR A 103 23.97 2.48 4.52
#